data_162407f61bb0509f62a8b4935f5e790c
#
_entry.id   162407f61bb0509f62a8b4935f5e790c
#
_cell.length_a   1.000
_cell.length_b   1.000
_cell.length_c   1.000
_cell.angle_alpha   90.00
_cell.angle_beta   90.00
_cell.angle_gamma   90.00
#
_symmetry.space_group_name_H-M   'P 1'
#
loop_
_entity.id
_entity.type
_entity.pdbx_description
1 polymer ?
#
loop_
_entity_poly.entity_id
_entity_poly.type
_entity_poly.pdbx_seq_one_letter_code
_entity_poly.pdbx_strand_id
1 'polypeptide(L)'
;MALSVPVNGVNEEGDKEPVIELFVKAGSDGESIGNCPFSQRLFMILWLKGVVFSVTTVDLKRKPADLQNLAPGTHPPFITFNNEVKTDVNKIEEYSKLSAKHPESNTAGMDIFAKFSAFIKNSRPEANEALERGLLKTLQKLDDYLNTPLPEEIDENSMEDVPVSTRKFLDGDEMTLADCNLLPKLHIVKVVAKKYRNFDIPKAMTGIWRYLSNAYSRDEFTNTCPGDKEIEIAYSDVAKRLTK
;
A
#
# COMPACT_ATOMS: atom_id res chain seq x y z
N MET A 1 20.47 5.80 -4.54
CA MET A 1 20.64 6.47 -3.22
C MET A 1 20.25 5.49 -2.13
N ALA A 2 21.19 5.09 -1.29
CA ALA A 2 20.89 4.23 -0.14
C ALA A 2 20.36 5.12 0.99
N LEU A 3 19.11 4.91 1.39
CA LEU A 3 18.55 5.52 2.60
C LEU A 3 18.89 4.61 3.79
N SER A 4 19.85 5.01 4.60
CA SER A 4 20.17 4.34 5.86
C SER A 4 19.34 4.96 6.99
N VAL A 5 18.60 4.13 7.69
CA VAL A 5 17.90 4.51 8.93
C VAL A 5 18.79 4.11 10.11
N PRO A 6 19.11 5.01 11.06
CA PRO A 6 19.94 4.66 12.21
C PRO A 6 19.15 3.86 13.23
N VAL A 7 19.67 2.70 13.63
CA VAL A 7 19.15 1.90 14.73
C VAL A 7 20.17 1.93 15.87
N ASN A 8 19.75 2.38 17.05
CA ASN A 8 20.46 2.21 18.30
C ASN A 8 20.13 0.84 18.92
N GLY A 9 21.12 -0.02 19.03
CA GLY A 9 21.00 -1.28 19.74
C GLY A 9 22.22 -2.16 19.51
N VAL A 10 23.25 -2.03 20.36
CA VAL A 10 24.41 -2.92 20.36
C VAL A 10 24.06 -4.16 21.17
N ASN A 11 23.97 -5.32 20.53
CA ASN A 11 24.04 -6.61 21.20
C ASN A 11 25.45 -7.18 21.02
N GLU A 12 26.13 -7.30 22.16
CA GLU A 12 27.41 -8.00 22.26
C GLU A 12 27.16 -9.51 22.21
N GLU A 13 27.22 -10.09 21.02
CA GLU A 13 27.61 -11.47 20.76
C GLU A 13 27.64 -11.64 19.24
N GLY A 14 28.80 -12.01 18.71
CA GLY A 14 29.28 -12.13 17.35
C GLY A 14 28.38 -12.63 16.17
N ASP A 15 27.09 -12.38 16.19
CA ASP A 15 26.20 -12.59 15.05
C ASP A 15 26.23 -11.35 14.15
N LYS A 16 26.81 -11.51 12.96
CA LYS A 16 26.70 -10.48 11.90
C LYS A 16 25.24 -10.24 11.62
N GLU A 17 24.80 -8.98 11.75
CA GLU A 17 23.44 -8.61 11.36
C GLU A 17 23.14 -9.09 9.94
N PRO A 18 21.97 -9.67 9.71
CA PRO A 18 21.61 -10.18 8.38
C PRO A 18 21.59 -9.05 7.37
N VAL A 19 22.17 -9.29 6.19
CA VAL A 19 22.11 -8.35 5.07
C VAL A 19 20.81 -8.56 4.32
N ILE A 20 19.91 -7.58 4.42
CA ILE A 20 18.60 -7.58 3.75
C ILE A 20 18.62 -6.54 2.64
N GLU A 21 18.29 -6.94 1.42
CA GLU A 21 18.11 -6.04 0.29
C GLU A 21 16.73 -6.25 -0.31
N LEU A 22 15.97 -5.17 -0.45
CA LEU A 22 14.66 -5.15 -1.08
C LEU A 22 14.76 -4.66 -2.51
N PHE A 23 14.26 -5.45 -3.45
CA PHE A 23 14.18 -5.10 -4.85
C PHE A 23 12.75 -4.65 -5.19
N VAL A 24 12.60 -3.40 -5.65
CA VAL A 24 11.34 -2.79 -6.00
C VAL A 24 11.31 -2.36 -7.46
N LYS A 25 10.12 -2.24 -8.03
CA LYS A 25 9.96 -1.76 -9.40
C LYS A 25 10.43 -0.31 -9.52
N ALA A 26 11.28 -0.03 -10.52
CA ALA A 26 11.68 1.33 -10.86
C ALA A 26 10.56 2.11 -11.56
N GLY A 27 10.64 3.43 -11.48
CA GLY A 27 9.80 4.37 -12.20
C GLY A 27 10.13 4.47 -13.69
N SER A 28 9.52 5.45 -14.36
CA SER A 28 9.70 5.69 -15.79
C SER A 28 11.11 6.15 -16.17
N ASP A 29 11.80 6.75 -15.20
CA ASP A 29 13.20 7.17 -15.29
C ASP A 29 14.22 6.03 -15.10
N GLY A 30 13.75 4.86 -14.65
CA GLY A 30 14.61 3.70 -14.35
C GLY A 30 15.32 3.77 -12.99
N GLU A 31 15.13 4.83 -12.20
CA GLU A 31 15.87 5.10 -10.97
C GLU A 31 14.96 5.32 -9.76
N SER A 32 13.90 6.12 -9.90
CA SER A 32 12.95 6.39 -8.82
C SER A 32 12.08 5.18 -8.49
N ILE A 33 11.38 5.23 -7.36
CA ILE A 33 10.38 4.21 -6.99
C ILE A 33 9.22 4.25 -7.99
N GLY A 34 8.93 3.13 -8.63
CA GLY A 34 7.86 2.99 -9.60
C GLY A 34 6.52 2.61 -9.00
N ASN A 35 5.49 2.75 -9.81
CA ASN A 35 4.13 2.36 -9.42
C ASN A 35 3.99 0.83 -9.33
N CYS A 36 4.02 0.32 -8.12
CA CYS A 36 3.75 -1.07 -7.80
C CYS A 36 3.25 -1.20 -6.36
N PRO A 37 1.95 -1.44 -6.14
CA PRO A 37 1.41 -1.54 -4.78
C PRO A 37 1.99 -2.72 -3.99
N PHE A 38 2.43 -3.77 -4.67
CA PHE A 38 3.08 -4.92 -4.04
C PHE A 38 4.50 -4.60 -3.57
N SER A 39 5.26 -3.82 -4.37
CA SER A 39 6.58 -3.32 -3.96
C SER A 39 6.45 -2.40 -2.76
N GLN A 40 5.50 -1.47 -2.77
CA GLN A 40 5.25 -0.56 -1.66
C GLN A 40 4.81 -1.30 -0.40
N ARG A 41 3.91 -2.29 -0.53
CA ARG A 41 3.48 -3.15 0.58
C ARG A 41 4.68 -3.78 1.30
N LEU A 42 5.56 -4.43 0.56
CA LEU A 42 6.72 -5.10 1.15
C LEU A 42 7.71 -4.11 1.76
N PHE A 43 7.89 -2.95 1.13
CA PHE A 43 8.70 -1.86 1.65
C PHE A 43 8.17 -1.35 3.01
N MET A 44 6.86 -1.09 3.09
CA MET A 44 6.22 -0.69 4.35
C MET A 44 6.39 -1.75 5.45
N ILE A 45 6.22 -3.03 5.12
CA ILE A 45 6.36 -4.14 6.07
C ILE A 45 7.76 -4.19 6.66
N LEU A 46 8.81 -4.11 5.83
CA LEU A 46 10.19 -4.10 6.29
C LEU A 46 10.49 -2.88 7.16
N TRP A 47 9.94 -1.73 6.80
CA TRP A 47 10.07 -0.51 7.60
C TRP A 47 9.42 -0.66 8.98
N LEU A 48 8.18 -1.15 9.03
CA LEU A 48 7.44 -1.38 10.29
C LEU A 48 8.07 -2.45 11.17
N LYS A 49 8.78 -3.42 10.58
CA LYS A 49 9.56 -4.42 11.34
C LYS A 49 10.77 -3.80 12.04
N GLY A 50 11.19 -2.60 11.66
CA GLY A 50 12.35 -1.93 12.24
C GLY A 50 13.69 -2.60 11.92
N VAL A 51 13.75 -3.41 10.87
CA VAL A 51 15.00 -4.06 10.41
C VAL A 51 15.81 -3.11 9.54
N VAL A 52 17.13 -3.27 9.53
CA VAL A 52 18.01 -2.55 8.61
C VAL A 52 17.99 -3.26 7.27
N PHE A 53 17.71 -2.53 6.19
CA PHE A 53 17.72 -3.05 4.83
C PHE A 53 18.10 -1.97 3.83
N SER A 54 18.61 -2.39 2.68
CA SER A 54 18.82 -1.54 1.51
C SER A 54 17.70 -1.72 0.50
N VAL A 55 17.51 -0.72 -0.35
CA VAL A 55 16.48 -0.76 -1.40
C VAL A 55 17.13 -0.52 -2.75
N THR A 56 16.88 -1.44 -3.68
CA THR A 56 17.32 -1.34 -5.08
C THR A 56 16.10 -1.29 -6.01
N THR A 57 16.06 -0.25 -6.84
CA THR A 57 15.05 -0.14 -7.89
C THR A 57 15.46 -0.95 -9.11
N VAL A 58 14.51 -1.65 -9.72
CA VAL A 58 14.72 -2.52 -10.88
C VAL A 58 13.97 -1.99 -12.08
N ASP A 59 14.72 -1.52 -13.08
CA ASP A 59 14.16 -1.20 -14.39
C ASP A 59 13.89 -2.48 -15.18
N LEU A 60 12.62 -2.81 -15.37
CA LEU A 60 12.21 -4.01 -16.11
C LEU A 60 12.56 -3.96 -17.61
N LYS A 61 12.85 -2.77 -18.14
CA LYS A 61 13.27 -2.59 -19.55
C LYS A 61 14.76 -2.80 -19.71
N ARG A 62 15.54 -2.58 -18.65
CA ARG A 62 17.00 -2.66 -18.63
C ARG A 62 17.50 -3.43 -17.42
N LYS A 63 16.96 -4.65 -17.23
CA LYS A 63 17.32 -5.47 -16.08
C LYS A 63 18.82 -5.75 -16.10
N PRO A 64 19.56 -5.39 -15.02
CA PRO A 64 21.01 -5.63 -14.93
C PRO A 64 21.36 -7.12 -15.04
N ALA A 65 22.48 -7.44 -15.67
CA ALA A 65 22.93 -8.82 -15.84
C ALA A 65 23.11 -9.55 -14.50
N ASP A 66 23.67 -8.85 -13.51
CA ASP A 66 23.87 -9.40 -12.17
C ASP A 66 22.56 -9.82 -11.51
N LEU A 67 21.50 -9.04 -11.72
CA LEU A 67 20.17 -9.34 -11.21
C LEU A 67 19.51 -10.51 -11.95
N GLN A 68 19.79 -10.65 -13.27
CA GLN A 68 19.34 -11.81 -14.04
C GLN A 68 20.00 -13.10 -13.56
N ASN A 69 21.27 -13.02 -13.14
CA ASN A 69 22.01 -14.16 -12.58
C ASN A 69 21.55 -14.48 -11.16
N LEU A 70 21.29 -13.46 -10.33
CA LEU A 70 20.86 -13.62 -8.95
C LEU A 70 19.43 -14.20 -8.84
N ALA A 71 18.52 -13.70 -9.65
CA ALA A 71 17.11 -14.05 -9.62
C ALA A 71 16.53 -14.25 -11.02
N PRO A 72 16.88 -15.35 -11.73
CA PRO A 72 16.45 -15.59 -13.10
C PRO A 72 14.91 -15.61 -13.18
N GLY A 73 14.33 -14.86 -14.12
CA GLY A 73 12.89 -14.82 -14.35
C GLY A 73 12.06 -14.17 -13.25
N THR A 74 12.68 -13.69 -12.17
CA THR A 74 11.96 -13.06 -11.04
C THR A 74 11.68 -11.59 -11.33
N HIS A 75 10.49 -11.15 -10.99
CA HIS A 75 10.06 -9.75 -11.05
C HIS A 75 9.92 -9.16 -9.65
N PRO A 76 10.25 -7.86 -9.45
CA PRO A 76 9.99 -7.18 -8.19
C PRO A 76 8.49 -7.21 -7.81
N PRO A 77 8.14 -7.23 -6.49
CA PRO A 77 9.09 -7.19 -5.37
C PRO A 77 9.65 -8.57 -4.99
N PHE A 78 10.89 -8.58 -4.55
CA PHE A 78 11.51 -9.70 -3.85
C PHE A 78 12.61 -9.18 -2.91
N ILE A 79 13.09 -10.03 -2.00
CA ILE A 79 14.21 -9.68 -1.13
C ILE A 79 15.35 -10.68 -1.30
N THR A 80 16.56 -10.23 -0.94
CA THR A 80 17.64 -11.13 -0.60
C THR A 80 17.92 -11.06 0.90
N PHE A 81 18.15 -12.20 1.49
CA PHE A 81 18.54 -12.35 2.88
C PHE A 81 19.87 -13.11 2.90
N ASN A 82 20.96 -12.45 3.29
CA ASN A 82 22.32 -12.97 3.20
C ASN A 82 22.64 -13.54 1.79
N ASN A 83 22.28 -12.82 0.74
CA ASN A 83 22.40 -13.18 -0.67
C ASN A 83 21.50 -14.35 -1.15
N GLU A 84 20.62 -14.88 -0.30
CA GLU A 84 19.60 -15.83 -0.73
C GLU A 84 18.32 -15.10 -1.17
N VAL A 85 17.84 -15.40 -2.37
CA VAL A 85 16.61 -14.81 -2.91
C VAL A 85 15.39 -15.42 -2.22
N LYS A 86 14.53 -14.55 -1.70
CA LYS A 86 13.22 -14.89 -1.11
C LYS A 86 12.13 -14.18 -1.89
N THR A 87 11.30 -14.94 -2.57
CA THR A 87 10.20 -14.43 -3.40
C THR A 87 8.82 -14.65 -2.77
N ASP A 88 8.74 -15.48 -1.74
CA ASP A 88 7.51 -15.75 -1.03
C ASP A 88 7.20 -14.62 -0.05
N VAL A 89 6.41 -13.65 -0.55
CA VAL A 89 5.99 -12.47 0.22
C VAL A 89 5.23 -12.88 1.49
N ASN A 90 4.45 -13.95 1.45
CA ASN A 90 3.68 -14.41 2.61
C ASN A 90 4.59 -14.84 3.75
N LYS A 91 5.68 -15.55 3.47
CA LYS A 91 6.67 -15.92 4.50
C LYS A 91 7.42 -14.71 5.06
N ILE A 92 7.65 -13.68 4.23
CA ILE A 92 8.24 -12.43 4.68
C ILE A 92 7.27 -11.68 5.60
N GLU A 93 5.98 -11.83 5.36
CA GLU A 93 4.88 -11.22 6.09
C GLU A 93 4.55 -11.93 7.42
N GLU A 94 5.02 -13.15 7.65
CA GLU A 94 4.85 -13.88 8.92
C GLU A 94 5.52 -13.13 10.09
N TYR A 95 4.84 -12.08 10.55
CA TYR A 95 5.26 -11.32 11.72
C TYR A 95 4.04 -10.97 12.57
N SER A 96 3.81 -11.77 13.62
CA SER A 96 2.61 -11.71 14.44
C SER A 96 2.31 -10.33 15.04
N LYS A 97 3.34 -9.52 15.34
CA LYS A 97 3.17 -8.17 15.89
C LYS A 97 2.52 -7.17 14.94
N LEU A 98 2.59 -7.42 13.62
CA LEU A 98 1.95 -6.57 12.59
C LEU A 98 0.61 -7.12 12.13
N SER A 99 0.19 -8.28 12.59
CA SER A 99 -1.11 -8.87 12.26
C SER A 99 -2.24 -8.07 12.88
N ALA A 100 -3.32 -7.88 12.11
CA ALA A 100 -4.53 -7.27 12.63
C ALA A 100 -5.16 -8.18 13.70
N LYS A 101 -5.68 -7.58 14.77
CA LYS A 101 -6.40 -8.29 15.83
C LYS A 101 -7.80 -8.72 15.38
N HIS A 102 -8.43 -7.90 14.52
CA HIS A 102 -9.77 -8.14 13.99
C HIS A 102 -9.66 -8.66 12.55
N PRO A 103 -10.16 -9.88 12.24
CA PRO A 103 -10.09 -10.46 10.89
C PRO A 103 -10.73 -9.57 9.81
N GLU A 104 -11.75 -8.80 10.15
CA GLU A 104 -12.45 -7.88 9.27
C GLU A 104 -11.53 -6.80 8.70
N SER A 105 -10.52 -6.38 9.46
CA SER A 105 -9.51 -5.42 9.02
C SER A 105 -8.75 -5.92 7.78
N ASN A 106 -8.52 -7.22 7.67
CA ASN A 106 -7.81 -7.82 6.54
C ASN A 106 -8.63 -7.82 5.24
N THR A 107 -9.95 -7.72 5.33
CA THR A 107 -10.87 -7.76 4.18
C THR A 107 -11.50 -6.41 3.87
N ALA A 108 -11.38 -5.43 4.77
CA ALA A 108 -11.91 -4.09 4.57
C ALA A 108 -11.31 -3.45 3.29
N GLY A 109 -12.19 -3.00 2.39
CA GLY A 109 -11.81 -2.34 1.15
C GLY A 109 -11.17 -3.24 0.07
N MET A 110 -11.17 -4.56 0.24
CA MET A 110 -10.48 -5.47 -0.69
C MET A 110 -11.07 -5.46 -2.11
N ASP A 111 -12.31 -5.08 -2.29
CA ASP A 111 -13.00 -5.01 -3.57
C ASP A 111 -12.83 -3.65 -4.29
N ILE A 112 -12.31 -2.63 -3.61
CA ILE A 112 -12.14 -1.27 -4.17
C ILE A 112 -11.25 -1.30 -5.41
N PHE A 113 -10.10 -1.97 -5.35
CA PHE A 113 -9.15 -1.95 -6.46
C PHE A 113 -9.66 -2.66 -7.71
N ALA A 114 -10.47 -3.71 -7.56
CA ALA A 114 -11.14 -4.38 -8.67
C ALA A 114 -12.21 -3.47 -9.32
N LYS A 115 -13.03 -2.79 -8.52
CA LYS A 115 -14.04 -1.82 -9.02
C LYS A 115 -13.38 -0.62 -9.69
N PHE A 116 -12.32 -0.10 -9.10
CA PHE A 116 -11.49 0.94 -9.72
C PHE A 116 -10.90 0.47 -11.05
N SER A 117 -10.35 -0.73 -11.13
CA SER A 117 -9.77 -1.27 -12.36
C SER A 117 -10.82 -1.36 -13.49
N ALA A 118 -12.02 -1.83 -13.17
CA ALA A 118 -13.13 -1.86 -14.13
C ALA A 118 -13.51 -0.46 -14.60
N PHE A 119 -13.61 0.51 -13.69
CA PHE A 119 -13.95 1.90 -13.98
C PHE A 119 -12.90 2.58 -14.87
N ILE A 120 -11.61 2.45 -14.53
CA ILE A 120 -10.53 3.13 -15.25
C ILE A 120 -10.24 2.53 -16.63
N LYS A 121 -10.47 1.22 -16.80
CA LYS A 121 -10.28 0.50 -18.08
C LYS A 121 -11.47 0.61 -19.02
N ASN A 122 -12.60 1.14 -18.55
CA ASN A 122 -13.79 1.30 -19.38
C ASN A 122 -13.59 2.33 -20.48
N SER A 123 -13.96 1.98 -21.70
CA SER A 123 -13.98 2.89 -22.86
C SER A 123 -15.39 3.29 -23.30
N ARG A 124 -16.43 2.67 -22.74
CA ARG A 124 -17.83 2.88 -23.14
C ARG A 124 -18.50 3.94 -22.26
N PRO A 125 -18.92 5.09 -22.83
CA PRO A 125 -19.56 6.17 -22.07
C PRO A 125 -20.82 5.72 -21.31
N GLU A 126 -21.63 4.87 -21.93
CA GLU A 126 -22.89 4.37 -21.35
C GLU A 126 -22.70 3.51 -20.08
N ALA A 127 -21.54 2.87 -19.94
CA ALA A 127 -21.23 2.06 -18.77
C ALA A 127 -20.56 2.87 -17.64
N ASN A 128 -20.07 4.07 -17.93
CA ASN A 128 -19.19 4.81 -17.01
C ASN A 128 -19.86 5.14 -15.68
N GLU A 129 -21.09 5.62 -15.72
CA GLU A 129 -21.86 5.97 -14.52
C GLU A 129 -22.14 4.76 -13.61
N ALA A 130 -22.47 3.62 -14.20
CA ALA A 130 -22.69 2.39 -13.42
C ALA A 130 -21.41 1.90 -12.74
N LEU A 131 -20.27 2.00 -13.43
CA LEU A 131 -18.95 1.62 -12.88
C LEU A 131 -18.50 2.59 -11.79
N GLU A 132 -18.75 3.88 -11.96
CA GLU A 132 -18.49 4.90 -10.95
C GLU A 132 -19.32 4.65 -9.68
N ARG A 133 -20.62 4.39 -9.83
CA ARG A 133 -21.49 4.00 -8.69
C ARG A 133 -21.00 2.72 -8.00
N GLY A 134 -20.50 1.75 -8.76
CA GLY A 134 -19.89 0.55 -8.21
C GLY A 134 -18.66 0.84 -7.36
N LEU A 135 -17.78 1.73 -7.81
CA LEU A 135 -16.62 2.19 -7.05
C LEU A 135 -17.05 2.95 -5.79
N LEU A 136 -17.98 3.90 -5.92
CA LEU A 136 -18.50 4.67 -4.79
C LEU A 136 -19.10 3.76 -3.71
N LYS A 137 -19.82 2.71 -4.10
CA LYS A 137 -20.40 1.75 -3.16
C LYS A 137 -19.34 1.01 -2.35
N THR A 138 -18.23 0.63 -2.98
CA THR A 138 -17.13 -0.05 -2.27
C THR A 138 -16.36 0.91 -1.36
N LEU A 139 -16.18 2.17 -1.79
CA LEU A 139 -15.61 3.21 -0.94
C LEU A 139 -16.50 3.50 0.28
N GLN A 140 -17.84 3.56 0.09
CA GLN A 140 -18.76 3.76 1.20
C GLN A 140 -18.67 2.65 2.23
N LYS A 141 -18.57 1.39 1.80
CA LYS A 141 -18.38 0.25 2.74
C LYS A 141 -17.11 0.40 3.56
N LEU A 142 -16.02 0.87 2.95
CA LEU A 142 -14.78 1.13 3.69
C LEU A 142 -14.95 2.29 4.67
N ASP A 143 -15.62 3.35 4.24
CA ASP A 143 -15.91 4.51 5.10
C ASP A 143 -16.76 4.11 6.32
N ASP A 144 -17.81 3.34 6.10
CA ASP A 144 -18.69 2.80 7.15
C ASP A 144 -17.87 1.94 8.13
N TYR A 145 -16.99 1.07 7.62
CA TYR A 145 -16.11 0.25 8.46
C TYR A 145 -15.19 1.12 9.33
N LEU A 146 -14.54 2.14 8.74
CA LEU A 146 -13.63 3.04 9.45
C LEU A 146 -14.33 3.92 10.48
N ASN A 147 -15.62 4.21 10.29
CA ASN A 147 -16.42 5.01 11.19
C ASN A 147 -17.13 4.18 12.27
N THR A 148 -17.23 2.86 12.08
CA THR A 148 -17.81 1.96 13.09
C THR A 148 -16.77 1.67 14.17
N PRO A 149 -17.05 1.95 15.45
CA PRO A 149 -16.13 1.67 16.55
C PRO A 149 -15.76 0.19 16.63
N LEU A 150 -14.49 -0.09 16.93
CA LEU A 150 -14.03 -1.43 17.30
C LEU A 150 -14.52 -1.75 18.73
N PRO A 151 -14.61 -3.04 19.09
CA PRO A 151 -15.06 -3.44 20.44
C PRO A 151 -14.27 -2.75 21.55
N GLU A 152 -12.98 -2.55 21.38
CA GLU A 152 -12.09 -1.92 22.37
C GLU A 152 -12.27 -0.40 22.50
N GLU A 153 -12.92 0.23 21.51
CA GLU A 153 -13.26 1.66 21.56
C GLU A 153 -14.52 1.91 22.40
N ILE A 154 -15.28 0.85 22.72
CA ILE A 154 -16.52 0.92 23.48
C ILE A 154 -16.20 0.56 24.92
N ASP A 155 -16.30 1.53 25.84
CA ASP A 155 -16.19 1.26 27.28
C ASP A 155 -17.54 0.77 27.80
N GLU A 156 -17.61 -0.52 28.16
CA GLU A 156 -18.81 -1.14 28.71
C GLU A 156 -19.27 -0.50 30.04
N ASN A 157 -18.37 0.22 30.73
CA ASN A 157 -18.66 0.92 31.97
C ASN A 157 -18.97 2.41 31.77
N SER A 158 -18.85 2.92 30.56
CA SER A 158 -19.18 4.31 30.21
C SER A 158 -20.66 4.42 29.86
N MET A 159 -21.30 5.47 30.36
CA MET A 159 -22.66 5.85 29.95
C MET A 159 -22.64 6.72 28.68
N GLU A 160 -21.46 7.00 28.12
CA GLU A 160 -21.30 7.75 26.89
C GLU A 160 -21.26 6.80 25.69
N ASP A 161 -22.16 6.99 24.77
CA ASP A 161 -22.14 6.31 23.47
C ASP A 161 -20.95 6.81 22.65
N VAL A 162 -20.16 5.89 22.06
CA VAL A 162 -19.14 6.23 21.04
C VAL A 162 -19.80 6.08 19.67
N PRO A 163 -20.39 7.13 19.10
CA PRO A 163 -21.19 7.02 17.89
C PRO A 163 -20.32 6.79 16.64
N VAL A 164 -19.06 7.25 16.66
CA VAL A 164 -18.12 7.20 15.53
C VAL A 164 -16.73 6.87 16.03
N SER A 165 -16.06 5.94 15.34
CA SER A 165 -14.67 5.62 15.63
C SER A 165 -13.74 6.80 15.33
N THR A 166 -12.69 6.93 16.13
CA THR A 166 -11.62 7.91 15.94
C THR A 166 -10.27 7.26 15.59
N ARG A 167 -10.26 5.92 15.41
CA ARG A 167 -9.03 5.19 15.12
C ARG A 167 -8.32 5.70 13.87
N LYS A 168 -7.00 5.59 13.89
CA LYS A 168 -6.13 6.12 12.83
C LYS A 168 -6.05 5.18 11.62
N PHE A 169 -6.08 3.87 11.86
CA PHE A 169 -5.87 2.82 10.85
C PHE A 169 -6.99 1.77 10.91
N LEU A 170 -6.92 0.75 10.07
CA LEU A 170 -7.97 -0.26 9.95
C LEU A 170 -8.27 -0.98 11.26
N ASP A 171 -7.23 -1.32 12.02
CA ASP A 171 -7.31 -2.18 13.22
C ASP A 171 -7.01 -1.44 14.53
N GLY A 172 -7.04 -0.11 14.52
CA GLY A 172 -6.74 0.72 15.68
C GLY A 172 -5.82 1.89 15.34
N ASP A 173 -4.97 2.29 16.30
CA ASP A 173 -4.11 3.46 16.15
C ASP A 173 -2.72 3.14 15.57
N GLU A 174 -2.40 1.86 15.41
CA GLU A 174 -1.14 1.41 14.82
C GLU A 174 -1.38 0.75 13.45
N MET A 175 -0.41 0.92 12.54
CA MET A 175 -0.43 0.24 11.24
C MET A 175 -0.24 -1.26 11.40
N THR A 176 -1.01 -2.03 10.63
CA THR A 176 -0.90 -3.49 10.52
C THR A 176 -0.63 -3.91 9.07
N LEU A 177 -0.47 -5.22 8.86
CA LEU A 177 -0.36 -5.80 7.52
C LEU A 177 -1.57 -5.46 6.63
N ALA A 178 -2.76 -5.31 7.24
CA ALA A 178 -3.97 -4.89 6.53
C ALA A 178 -3.80 -3.51 5.87
N ASP A 179 -3.21 -2.55 6.59
CA ASP A 179 -2.93 -1.21 6.08
C ASP A 179 -1.86 -1.23 5.00
N CYS A 180 -0.81 -2.03 5.18
CA CYS A 180 0.24 -2.20 4.17
C CYS A 180 -0.32 -2.74 2.84
N ASN A 181 -1.39 -3.55 2.90
CA ASN A 181 -2.06 -4.08 1.72
C ASN A 181 -3.01 -3.06 1.08
N LEU A 182 -3.78 -2.30 1.88
CA LEU A 182 -4.84 -1.43 1.37
C LEU A 182 -4.34 -0.04 0.97
N LEU A 183 -3.51 0.60 1.81
CA LEU A 183 -3.09 2.00 1.61
C LEU A 183 -2.43 2.27 0.25
N PRO A 184 -1.49 1.45 -0.24
CA PRO A 184 -0.92 1.65 -1.57
C PRO A 184 -1.96 1.63 -2.67
N LYS A 185 -2.92 0.74 -2.61
CA LYS A 185 -4.01 0.61 -3.59
C LYS A 185 -4.98 1.79 -3.51
N LEU A 186 -5.35 2.22 -2.31
CA LEU A 186 -6.27 3.34 -2.09
C LEU A 186 -5.65 4.66 -2.57
N HIS A 187 -4.35 4.85 -2.37
CA HIS A 187 -3.62 5.99 -2.88
C HIS A 187 -3.62 6.03 -4.41
N ILE A 188 -3.35 4.90 -5.07
CA ILE A 188 -3.44 4.78 -6.53
C ILE A 188 -4.84 5.16 -7.02
N VAL A 189 -5.89 4.63 -6.38
CA VAL A 189 -7.29 4.96 -6.73
C VAL A 189 -7.53 6.46 -6.68
N LYS A 190 -7.11 7.13 -5.60
CA LYS A 190 -7.25 8.57 -5.42
C LYS A 190 -6.56 9.35 -6.54
N VAL A 191 -5.30 9.04 -6.83
CA VAL A 191 -4.50 9.76 -7.84
C VAL A 191 -5.03 9.53 -9.25
N VAL A 192 -5.25 8.28 -9.63
CA VAL A 192 -5.58 7.88 -11.00
C VAL A 192 -7.02 8.23 -11.37
N ALA A 193 -7.98 7.99 -10.47
CA ALA A 193 -9.38 8.33 -10.72
C ALA A 193 -9.57 9.85 -10.88
N LYS A 194 -8.85 10.65 -10.09
CA LYS A 194 -8.82 12.11 -10.27
C LYS A 194 -8.26 12.49 -11.62
N LYS A 195 -7.09 11.95 -11.99
CA LYS A 195 -6.39 12.31 -13.22
C LYS A 195 -7.19 11.97 -14.48
N TYR A 196 -7.75 10.75 -14.53
CA TYR A 196 -8.28 10.18 -15.79
C TYR A 196 -9.82 10.18 -15.87
N ARG A 197 -10.52 10.42 -14.77
CA ARG A 197 -11.99 10.44 -14.70
C ARG A 197 -12.55 11.68 -14.03
N ASN A 198 -11.69 12.59 -13.56
CA ASN A 198 -12.08 13.74 -12.73
C ASN A 198 -12.94 13.32 -11.51
N PHE A 199 -12.68 12.12 -11.01
CA PHE A 199 -13.37 11.54 -9.86
C PHE A 199 -12.58 11.86 -8.58
N ASP A 200 -13.27 12.42 -7.59
CA ASP A 200 -12.75 12.64 -6.25
C ASP A 200 -13.47 11.71 -5.26
N ILE A 201 -12.74 11.21 -4.26
CA ILE A 201 -13.36 10.56 -3.11
C ILE A 201 -14.24 11.58 -2.41
N PRO A 202 -15.55 11.32 -2.20
CA PRO A 202 -16.45 12.29 -1.59
C PRO A 202 -15.94 12.79 -0.24
N LYS A 203 -16.02 14.11 -0.01
CA LYS A 203 -15.60 14.73 1.27
C LYS A 203 -16.42 14.23 2.47
N ALA A 204 -17.66 13.79 2.23
CA ALA A 204 -18.51 13.21 3.24
C ALA A 204 -18.01 11.85 3.77
N MET A 205 -17.12 11.18 3.06
CA MET A 205 -16.47 9.94 3.51
C MET A 205 -15.35 10.26 4.51
N THR A 206 -15.74 10.72 5.67
CA THR A 206 -14.83 11.25 6.71
C THR A 206 -13.88 10.19 7.27
N GLY A 207 -14.30 8.94 7.34
CA GLY A 207 -13.47 7.80 7.76
C GLY A 207 -12.31 7.56 6.80
N ILE A 208 -12.57 7.57 5.50
CA ILE A 208 -11.52 7.41 4.48
C ILE A 208 -10.53 8.57 4.53
N TRP A 209 -11.00 9.81 4.66
CA TRP A 209 -10.11 10.97 4.72
C TRP A 209 -9.28 11.00 5.99
N ARG A 210 -9.83 10.61 7.13
CA ARG A 210 -9.07 10.42 8.38
C ARG A 210 -7.98 9.36 8.18
N TYR A 211 -8.31 8.23 7.59
CA TYR A 211 -7.40 7.13 7.30
C TYR A 211 -6.24 7.55 6.40
N LEU A 212 -6.54 8.20 5.27
CA LEU A 212 -5.52 8.71 4.36
C LEU A 212 -4.66 9.80 5.00
N SER A 213 -5.26 10.73 5.77
CA SER A 213 -4.51 11.79 6.45
C SER A 213 -3.52 11.22 7.46
N ASN A 214 -3.93 10.21 8.22
CA ASN A 214 -3.03 9.53 9.14
C ASN A 214 -1.90 8.79 8.40
N ALA A 215 -2.20 8.16 7.28
CA ALA A 215 -1.17 7.51 6.45
C ALA A 215 -0.15 8.52 5.92
N TYR A 216 -0.61 9.67 5.42
CA TYR A 216 0.28 10.73 4.91
C TYR A 216 1.12 11.41 6.00
N SER A 217 0.83 11.21 7.27
CA SER A 217 1.65 11.68 8.39
C SER A 217 2.69 10.65 8.85
N ARG A 218 2.75 9.48 8.22
CA ARG A 218 3.65 8.38 8.60
C ARG A 218 4.73 8.19 7.54
N ASP A 219 5.99 8.18 7.97
CA ASP A 219 7.16 7.99 7.10
C ASP A 219 7.15 6.64 6.40
N GLU A 220 6.64 5.60 7.07
CA GLU A 220 6.52 4.24 6.52
C GLU A 220 5.65 4.21 5.26
N PHE A 221 4.71 5.14 5.14
CA PHE A 221 3.88 5.28 3.95
C PHE A 221 4.45 6.29 2.96
N THR A 222 4.78 7.51 3.40
CA THR A 222 5.19 8.60 2.50
C THR A 222 6.52 8.34 1.81
N ASN A 223 7.49 7.75 2.52
CA ASN A 223 8.82 7.46 1.97
C ASN A 223 8.86 6.17 1.12
N THR A 224 7.80 5.38 1.14
CA THR A 224 7.65 4.17 0.30
C THR A 224 6.77 4.40 -0.91
N CYS A 225 6.03 5.52 -0.96
CA CYS A 225 5.16 5.90 -2.07
C CYS A 225 5.95 6.29 -3.31
N PRO A 226 5.55 5.84 -4.49
CA PRO A 226 5.96 6.49 -5.73
C PRO A 226 5.37 7.90 -5.80
N GLY A 227 6.03 8.81 -6.51
CA GLY A 227 5.48 10.14 -6.79
C GLY A 227 4.18 10.05 -7.61
N ASP A 228 3.25 10.98 -7.38
CA ASP A 228 1.95 10.98 -8.08
C ASP A 228 2.12 10.96 -9.61
N LYS A 229 3.12 11.68 -10.13
CA LYS A 229 3.43 11.70 -11.56
C LYS A 229 3.82 10.32 -12.10
N GLU A 230 4.59 9.53 -11.34
CA GLU A 230 4.95 8.15 -11.73
C GLU A 230 3.71 7.25 -11.74
N ILE A 231 2.79 7.42 -10.79
CA ILE A 231 1.52 6.71 -10.78
C ILE A 231 0.69 7.09 -12.02
N GLU A 232 0.57 8.38 -12.33
CA GLU A 232 -0.14 8.87 -13.51
C GLU A 232 0.44 8.30 -14.81
N ILE A 233 1.77 8.34 -14.97
CA ILE A 233 2.45 7.81 -16.15
C ILE A 233 2.20 6.31 -16.30
N ALA A 234 2.29 5.56 -15.21
CA ALA A 234 2.06 4.11 -15.22
C ALA A 234 0.64 3.73 -15.68
N TYR A 235 -0.32 4.62 -15.49
CA TYR A 235 -1.72 4.41 -15.91
C TYR A 235 -2.08 5.05 -17.26
N SER A 236 -1.16 5.74 -17.94
CA SER A 236 -1.42 6.43 -19.21
C SER A 236 -1.99 5.50 -20.30
N ASP A 237 -1.48 4.28 -20.38
CA ASP A 237 -1.94 3.28 -21.35
C ASP A 237 -3.07 2.39 -20.81
N VAL A 238 -3.21 2.31 -19.47
CA VAL A 238 -4.23 1.49 -18.81
C VAL A 238 -5.56 2.22 -18.72
N ALA A 239 -5.54 3.52 -18.42
CA ALA A 239 -6.72 4.37 -18.34
C ALA A 239 -7.27 4.65 -19.75
N LYS A 240 -8.30 3.91 -20.14
CA LYS A 240 -8.91 4.07 -21.47
C LYS A 240 -9.71 5.37 -21.56
N ARG A 241 -9.61 6.07 -22.70
CA ARG A 241 -10.48 7.20 -23.00
C ARG A 241 -11.89 6.68 -23.28
N LEU A 242 -12.88 7.45 -22.83
CA LEU A 242 -14.26 7.19 -23.19
C LEU A 242 -14.44 7.58 -24.66
N THR A 243 -14.71 6.61 -25.52
CA THR A 243 -14.96 6.83 -26.94
C THR A 243 -16.44 7.04 -27.14
N LYS A 244 -16.78 8.11 -27.91
CA LYS A 244 -18.17 8.38 -28.32
C LYS A 244 -18.66 7.35 -29.31
#